data_97f854f73dd43bbea95781795c7dc469
#
_entry.id   97f854f73dd43bbea95781795c7dc469
#
_cell.length_a   1.000
_cell.length_b   1.000
_cell.length_c   1.000
_cell.angle_alpha   90.00
_cell.angle_beta   90.00
_cell.angle_gamma   90.00
#
_symmetry.space_group_name_H-M   'P 1'
#
loop_
_entity.id
_entity.type
_entity.pdbx_description
1 polymer ?
#
loop_
_entity_poly.entity_id
_entity_poly.type
_entity_poly.pdbx_seq_one_letter_code
_entity_poly.pdbx_strand_id
1 'polypeptide(L)'
;MGLFSGCLFACDIDGTLMINGVINPRNIEKVKFFTDEGGHFSISTGRSVGAVAPVLDKIKHISPSVVANGCMIYDYENKKIIEQLFLPAADYRLAKKVLDLGLDVGVEVHSG
;
A
#
# COMPACT_ATOMS: atom_id res chain seq x y z
N MET A 1 19.31 16.85 13.97
CA MET A 1 19.09 15.78 12.97
C MET A 1 18.70 14.52 13.72
N GLY A 2 17.58 13.90 13.36
CA GLY A 2 17.11 12.69 14.03
C GLY A 2 17.97 11.46 13.68
N LEU A 3 17.84 10.43 14.51
CA LEU A 3 18.61 9.17 14.40
C LEU A 3 18.41 8.48 13.04
N PHE A 4 17.22 8.63 12.44
CA PHE A 4 16.85 7.99 11.17
C PHE A 4 16.71 8.99 10.01
N SER A 5 17.31 10.18 10.12
CA SER A 5 17.31 11.16 9.02
C SER A 5 17.88 10.56 7.74
N GLY A 6 17.11 10.69 6.64
CA GLY A 6 17.48 10.13 5.33
C GLY A 6 17.20 8.64 5.17
N CYS A 7 16.62 7.99 6.17
CA CYS A 7 16.20 6.58 6.06
C CYS A 7 14.76 6.47 5.57
N LEU A 8 14.52 5.59 4.61
CA LEU A 8 13.20 5.17 4.17
C LEU A 8 12.97 3.71 4.58
N PHE A 9 11.86 3.47 5.27
CA PHE A 9 11.42 2.12 5.61
C PHE A 9 10.11 1.83 4.87
N ALA A 10 10.17 1.00 3.84
CA ALA A 10 9.01 0.52 3.10
C ALA A 10 8.55 -0.82 3.69
N CYS A 11 7.32 -0.87 4.16
CA CYS A 11 6.77 -2.01 4.90
C CYS A 11 5.54 -2.59 4.20
N ASP A 12 5.50 -3.92 4.08
CA ASP A 12 4.30 -4.64 3.69
C ASP A 12 3.26 -4.62 4.81
N ILE A 13 1.99 -4.75 4.46
CA ILE A 13 0.88 -4.74 5.42
C ILE A 13 0.54 -6.16 5.85
N ASP A 14 -0.07 -6.93 4.95
CA ASP A 14 -0.68 -8.21 5.27
C ASP A 14 0.36 -9.29 5.57
N GLY A 15 0.28 -9.87 6.76
CA GLY A 15 1.25 -10.86 7.22
C GLY A 15 2.59 -10.28 7.71
N THR A 16 2.75 -8.96 7.71
CA THR A 16 3.98 -8.27 8.16
C THR A 16 3.65 -7.24 9.24
N LEU A 17 3.10 -6.09 8.83
CA LEU A 17 2.69 -5.02 9.77
C LEU A 17 1.39 -5.39 10.49
N MET A 18 0.47 -6.01 9.77
CA MET A 18 -0.86 -6.40 10.22
C MET A 18 -1.03 -7.92 10.15
N ILE A 19 -1.37 -8.53 11.27
CA ILE A 19 -1.65 -9.97 11.41
C ILE A 19 -3.10 -10.15 11.83
N ASN A 20 -3.87 -10.92 11.07
CA ASN A 20 -5.30 -11.14 11.33
C ASN A 20 -6.09 -9.84 11.52
N GLY A 21 -5.82 -8.83 10.71
CA GLY A 21 -6.48 -7.52 10.77
C GLY A 21 -6.04 -6.62 11.94
N VAL A 22 -5.03 -7.01 12.69
CA VAL A 22 -4.54 -6.27 13.86
C VAL A 22 -3.09 -5.85 13.68
N ILE A 23 -2.80 -4.57 13.95
CA ILE A 23 -1.43 -4.07 14.07
C ILE A 23 -1.03 -4.13 15.55
N ASN A 24 0.07 -4.81 15.85
CA ASN A 24 0.58 -4.87 17.22
C ASN A 24 0.89 -3.44 17.71
N PRO A 25 0.40 -3.03 18.89
CA PRO A 25 0.68 -1.71 19.45
C PRO A 25 2.17 -1.37 19.55
N ARG A 26 3.03 -2.35 19.78
CA ARG A 26 4.49 -2.15 19.77
C ARG A 26 5.00 -1.72 18.40
N ASN A 27 4.43 -2.23 17.33
CA ASN A 27 4.81 -1.80 15.97
C ASN A 27 4.40 -0.35 15.72
N ILE A 28 3.22 0.05 16.19
CA ILE A 28 2.75 1.44 16.10
C ILE A 28 3.71 2.38 16.83
N GLU A 29 4.10 2.03 18.05
CA GLU A 29 5.08 2.81 18.85
C GLU A 29 6.43 2.91 18.14
N LYS A 30 6.92 1.82 17.55
CA LYS A 30 8.20 1.80 16.85
C LYS A 30 8.18 2.59 15.55
N VAL A 31 7.09 2.53 14.79
CA VAL A 31 6.90 3.38 13.61
C VAL A 31 6.88 4.84 14.00
N LYS A 32 6.15 5.18 15.09
CA LYS A 32 6.13 6.54 15.62
C LYS A 32 7.52 7.00 16.01
N PHE A 33 8.25 6.21 16.78
CA PHE A 33 9.63 6.53 17.16
C PHE A 33 10.52 6.75 15.93
N PHE A 34 10.44 5.86 14.94
CA PHE A 34 11.21 5.97 13.70
C PHE A 34 10.92 7.28 12.95
N THR A 35 9.64 7.66 12.84
CA THR A 35 9.25 8.90 12.15
C THR A 35 9.60 10.15 12.97
N ASP A 36 9.42 10.12 14.29
CA ASP A 36 9.81 11.21 15.19
C ASP A 36 11.33 11.50 15.12
N GLU A 37 12.13 10.46 14.89
CA GLU A 37 13.57 10.53 14.70
C GLU A 37 14.02 10.81 13.25
N GLY A 38 13.10 11.30 12.41
CA GLY A 38 13.39 11.78 11.05
C GLY A 38 13.36 10.71 9.96
N GLY A 39 12.93 9.50 10.27
CA GLY A 39 12.73 8.44 9.28
C GLY A 39 11.45 8.65 8.45
N HIS A 40 11.47 8.15 7.23
CA HIS A 40 10.32 8.12 6.34
C HIS A 40 9.72 6.72 6.32
N PHE A 41 8.50 6.57 6.86
CA PHE A 41 7.78 5.31 6.84
C PHE A 41 6.82 5.26 5.66
N SER A 42 6.96 4.26 4.83
CA SER A 42 6.16 4.03 3.63
C SER A 42 5.55 2.63 3.65
N ILE A 43 4.45 2.47 2.93
CA ILE A 43 3.79 1.18 2.73
C ILE A 43 4.09 0.68 1.33
N SER A 44 4.32 -0.63 1.20
CA SER A 44 4.43 -1.33 -0.07
C SER A 44 3.46 -2.52 -0.04
N THR A 45 2.35 -2.42 -0.78
CA THR A 45 1.23 -3.36 -0.64
C THR A 45 0.54 -3.67 -1.96
N GLY A 46 -0.08 -4.85 -2.03
CA GLY A 46 -1.02 -5.20 -3.09
C GLY A 46 -2.40 -4.54 -2.94
N ARG A 47 -2.70 -3.95 -1.77
CA ARG A 47 -4.00 -3.30 -1.54
C ARG A 47 -4.17 -2.08 -2.43
N SER A 48 -5.43 -1.78 -2.78
CA SER A 48 -5.81 -0.52 -3.43
C SER A 48 -5.70 0.66 -2.44
N VAL A 49 -5.74 1.88 -2.96
CA VAL A 49 -5.65 3.11 -2.15
C VAL A 49 -6.64 3.11 -0.98
N GLY A 50 -7.92 2.78 -1.25
CA GLY A 50 -8.96 2.77 -0.21
C GLY A 50 -8.80 1.62 0.79
N ALA A 51 -8.23 0.50 0.39
CA ALA A 51 -8.04 -0.65 1.26
C ALA A 51 -6.89 -0.48 2.27
N VAL A 52 -6.10 0.58 2.15
CA VAL A 52 -5.04 0.95 3.10
C VAL A 52 -5.62 1.73 4.31
N ALA A 53 -6.84 2.24 4.22
CA ALA A 53 -7.46 3.07 5.26
C ALA A 53 -7.35 2.50 6.69
N PRO A 54 -7.56 1.19 6.94
CA PRO A 54 -7.41 0.63 8.30
C PRO A 54 -6.01 0.78 8.90
N VAL A 55 -4.99 0.87 8.04
CA VAL A 55 -3.61 1.13 8.48
C VAL A 55 -3.42 2.60 8.84
N LEU A 56 -4.03 3.51 8.06
CA LEU A 56 -3.97 4.96 8.30
C LEU A 56 -4.60 5.37 9.62
N ASP A 57 -5.60 4.63 10.08
CA ASP A 57 -6.25 4.89 11.38
C ASP A 57 -5.27 4.70 12.56
N LYS A 58 -4.24 3.90 12.37
CA LYS A 58 -3.27 3.53 13.41
C LYS A 58 -1.92 4.24 13.25
N ILE A 59 -1.52 4.53 12.03
CA ILE A 59 -0.21 5.09 11.71
C ILE A 59 -0.41 6.44 11.01
N LYS A 60 -0.03 7.52 11.68
CA LYS A 60 -0.35 8.88 11.22
C LYS A 60 0.63 9.38 10.19
N HIS A 61 1.84 9.24 10.21
CA HIS A 61 2.80 9.83 9.29
C HIS A 61 3.30 8.80 8.29
N ILE A 62 2.58 8.68 7.19
CA ILE A 62 2.92 7.77 6.11
C ILE A 62 3.42 8.57 4.92
N SER A 63 4.66 8.33 4.54
CA SER A 63 5.27 8.85 3.31
C SER A 63 4.56 8.27 2.09
N PRO A 64 4.74 8.87 0.89
CA PRO A 64 4.21 8.31 -0.33
C PRO A 64 4.45 6.81 -0.43
N SER A 65 3.40 6.07 -0.76
CA SER A 65 3.37 4.61 -0.64
C SER A 65 3.11 3.95 -1.98
N VAL A 66 3.69 2.78 -2.16
CA VAL A 66 3.47 1.93 -3.33
C VAL A 66 2.27 1.04 -3.05
N VAL A 67 1.23 1.15 -3.87
CA VAL A 67 -0.03 0.42 -3.72
C VAL A 67 -0.40 -0.31 -5.01
N ALA A 68 -1.46 -1.11 -4.96
CA ALA A 68 -1.96 -1.87 -6.11
C ALA A 68 -0.85 -2.69 -6.80
N ASN A 69 -0.06 -3.42 -6.02
CA ASN A 69 1.06 -4.25 -6.52
C ASN A 69 2.10 -3.50 -7.37
N GLY A 70 2.35 -2.25 -7.05
CA GLY A 70 3.36 -1.44 -7.76
C GLY A 70 2.83 -0.61 -8.92
N CYS A 71 1.52 -0.66 -9.19
CA CYS A 71 0.92 0.13 -10.28
C CYS A 71 0.75 1.61 -9.93
N MET A 72 0.84 1.97 -8.65
CA MET A 72 0.58 3.33 -8.21
C MET A 72 1.49 3.73 -7.04
N ILE A 73 1.95 4.98 -7.07
CA ILE A 73 2.51 5.67 -5.91
C ILE A 73 1.51 6.73 -5.47
N TYR A 74 1.05 6.62 -4.23
CA TYR A 74 0.03 7.50 -3.67
C TYR A 74 0.52 8.24 -2.43
N ASP A 75 0.28 9.54 -2.40
CA ASP A 75 0.56 10.41 -1.26
C ASP A 75 -0.72 10.56 -0.43
N TYR A 76 -0.76 9.91 0.73
CA TYR A 76 -1.92 9.93 1.62
C TYR A 76 -2.07 11.25 2.38
N GLU A 77 -0.99 11.98 2.63
CA GLU A 77 -1.07 13.27 3.31
C GLU A 77 -1.72 14.33 2.41
N ASN A 78 -1.31 14.39 1.14
CA ASN A 78 -1.84 15.34 0.17
C ASN A 78 -2.98 14.77 -0.67
N LYS A 79 -3.37 13.52 -0.46
CA LYS A 79 -4.46 12.82 -1.17
C LYS A 79 -4.33 12.91 -2.68
N LYS A 80 -3.14 12.58 -3.19
CA LYS A 80 -2.87 12.65 -4.63
C LYS A 80 -2.07 11.46 -5.14
N ILE A 81 -2.32 11.11 -6.38
CA ILE A 81 -1.51 10.16 -7.13
C ILE A 81 -0.21 10.87 -7.55
N ILE A 82 0.94 10.29 -7.22
CA ILE A 82 2.24 10.76 -7.67
C ILE A 82 2.57 10.15 -9.02
N GLU A 83 2.38 8.84 -9.14
CA GLU A 83 2.62 8.10 -10.36
C GLU A 83 1.63 6.95 -10.48
N GLN A 84 1.21 6.65 -11.69
CA GLN A 84 0.31 5.54 -11.97
C GLN A 84 0.65 4.90 -13.31
N LEU A 85 0.72 3.58 -13.32
CA LEU A 85 0.88 2.76 -14.52
C LEU A 85 -0.47 2.10 -14.86
N PHE A 86 -0.85 2.19 -16.11
CA PHE A 86 -2.07 1.56 -16.61
C PHE A 86 -1.74 0.40 -17.55
N LEU A 87 -2.57 -0.63 -17.52
CA LEU A 87 -2.57 -1.63 -18.57
C LEU A 87 -3.13 -1.02 -19.86
N PRO A 88 -2.63 -1.45 -21.03
CA PRO A 88 -3.26 -1.09 -22.30
C PRO A 88 -4.75 -1.42 -22.31
N ALA A 89 -5.56 -0.56 -22.92
CA ALA A 89 -7.02 -0.72 -22.93
C ALA A 89 -7.52 -2.07 -23.52
N ALA A 90 -6.70 -2.72 -24.34
CA ALA A 90 -7.01 -4.05 -24.89
C ALA A 90 -6.89 -5.18 -23.86
N ASP A 91 -6.17 -4.98 -22.76
CA ASP A 91 -5.80 -6.05 -21.83
C ASP A 91 -6.95 -6.44 -20.89
N TYR A 92 -7.99 -5.62 -20.75
CA TYR A 92 -9.18 -6.01 -20.00
C TYR A 92 -9.85 -7.27 -20.57
N ARG A 93 -9.63 -7.57 -21.87
CA ARG A 93 -10.10 -8.81 -22.50
C ARG A 93 -9.46 -10.07 -21.92
N LEU A 94 -8.29 -9.94 -21.30
CA LEU A 94 -7.63 -11.05 -20.62
C LEU A 94 -8.44 -11.52 -19.40
N ALA A 95 -9.04 -10.59 -18.65
CA ALA A 95 -9.92 -10.93 -17.53
C ALA A 95 -11.08 -11.81 -18.01
N LYS A 96 -11.72 -11.44 -19.13
CA LYS A 96 -12.78 -12.26 -19.72
C LYS A 96 -12.28 -13.63 -20.17
N LYS A 97 -11.12 -13.71 -20.79
CA LYS A 97 -10.53 -15.00 -21.19
C LYS A 97 -10.27 -15.92 -20.01
N VAL A 98 -9.80 -15.39 -18.89
CA VAL A 98 -9.60 -16.16 -17.65
C VAL A 98 -10.92 -16.71 -17.13
N LEU A 99 -11.96 -15.88 -17.09
CA LEU A 99 -13.30 -16.32 -16.66
C LEU A 99 -13.89 -17.37 -17.59
N ASP A 100 -13.66 -17.27 -18.90
CA ASP A 100 -14.14 -18.20 -19.92
C ASP A 100 -13.46 -19.60 -19.82
N LEU A 101 -12.35 -19.72 -19.07
CA LEU A 101 -11.71 -21.02 -18.80
C LEU A 101 -12.53 -21.91 -17.84
N GLY A 102 -13.55 -21.39 -17.18
CA GLY A 102 -14.39 -22.16 -16.26
C GLY A 102 -13.68 -22.59 -14.98
N LEU A 103 -12.58 -21.93 -14.61
CA LEU A 103 -11.87 -22.18 -13.37
C LEU A 103 -12.59 -21.52 -12.19
N ASP A 104 -12.47 -22.12 -11.01
CA ASP A 104 -12.99 -21.54 -9.76
C ASP A 104 -12.06 -20.42 -9.27
N VAL A 105 -12.08 -19.30 -9.98
CA VAL A 105 -11.26 -18.11 -9.70
C VAL A 105 -12.08 -16.83 -9.83
N GLY A 106 -11.77 -15.85 -9.01
CA GLY A 106 -12.25 -14.48 -9.16
C GLY A 106 -11.24 -13.63 -9.92
N VAL A 107 -11.74 -12.66 -10.67
CA VAL A 107 -10.92 -11.66 -11.36
C VAL A 107 -11.35 -10.28 -10.88
N GLU A 108 -10.39 -9.49 -10.41
CA GLU A 108 -10.62 -8.12 -9.97
C GLU A 108 -9.84 -7.16 -10.88
N VAL A 109 -10.53 -6.16 -11.40
CA VAL A 109 -9.94 -5.09 -12.21
C VAL A 109 -10.10 -3.77 -11.47
N HIS A 110 -9.00 -3.12 -11.19
CA HIS A 110 -9.01 -1.79 -10.57
C HIS A 110 -8.99 -0.73 -11.68
N SER A 111 -9.99 0.14 -11.67
CA SER A 111 -10.04 1.35 -12.50
C SER A 111 -9.76 2.58 -11.65
N GLY A 112 -8.93 3.47 -12.13
CA GLY A 112 -8.60 4.73 -11.45
C GLY A 112 -9.71 5.75 -11.54
#